data_ffcf781beb6e7611ad8a26ee12a7640d
#
_entry.id   ffcf781beb6e7611ad8a26ee12a7640d
#
_cell.length_a   1.000
_cell.length_b   1.000
_cell.length_c   1.000
_cell.angle_alpha   90.00
_cell.angle_beta   90.00
_cell.angle_gamma   90.00
#
_symmetry.space_group_name_H-M   'P 1'
#
loop_
_entity.id
_entity.type
_entity.pdbx_description
1 polymer ?
#
loop_
_entity_poly.entity_id
_entity_poly.type
_entity_poly.pdbx_seq_one_letter_code
_entity_poly.pdbx_strand_id
1 'polypeptide(L)'
;MAIVAVLLLAACGEASISRPQPKVDAVMVKVTGSCDINISDEIITVSGQTDIEKGAVIHVSVVSQSGAVIDHQIITKDSDDIKCVFEKTQDKYGDISQVTGYITFAPSRYGKQSDAIYSVYGEKFENIEYDKESVVWDNSGIIVLFASETLSIK
;
A
#
# COMPACT_ATOMS: atom_id res chain seq x y z
N MET A 1 19.90 -6.14 -0.97
CA MET A 1 19.25 -5.90 -2.28
C MET A 1 17.88 -6.58 -2.22
N ALA A 2 16.87 -5.84 -1.78
CA ALA A 2 15.53 -6.36 -1.60
C ALA A 2 14.87 -6.48 -2.98
N ILE A 3 14.55 -7.69 -3.37
CA ILE A 3 13.72 -7.97 -4.53
C ILE A 3 12.28 -7.72 -4.08
N VAL A 4 11.72 -6.60 -4.47
CA VAL A 4 10.29 -6.35 -4.35
C VAL A 4 9.59 -7.41 -5.21
N ALA A 5 9.02 -8.41 -4.55
CA ALA A 5 8.11 -9.34 -5.21
C ALA A 5 6.85 -8.54 -5.56
N VAL A 6 6.84 -7.96 -6.74
CA VAL A 6 5.64 -7.42 -7.35
C VAL A 6 4.65 -8.57 -7.45
N LEU A 7 3.55 -8.48 -6.75
CA LEU A 7 2.39 -9.34 -6.93
C LEU A 7 1.84 -9.15 -8.36
N LEU A 8 2.49 -9.80 -9.32
CA LEU A 8 1.93 -10.04 -10.63
C LEU A 8 0.82 -11.07 -10.47
N LEU A 9 -0.40 -10.62 -10.32
CA LEU A 9 -1.57 -11.39 -10.68
C LEU A 9 -1.42 -11.71 -12.18
N ALA A 10 -0.91 -12.89 -12.48
CA ALA A 10 -0.94 -13.46 -13.82
C ALA A 10 -2.38 -13.70 -14.22
N ALA A 11 -3.01 -12.70 -14.82
CA ALA A 11 -4.21 -12.88 -15.61
C ALA A 11 -3.74 -13.12 -17.05
N CYS A 12 -4.01 -14.29 -17.59
CA CYS A 12 -3.88 -14.60 -19.00
C CYS A 12 -4.66 -13.60 -19.85
N GLY A 13 -3.95 -12.87 -20.70
CA GLY A 13 -4.49 -11.91 -21.65
C GLY A 13 -3.82 -10.55 -21.49
N GLU A 14 -2.66 -10.36 -22.12
CA GLU A 14 -1.90 -9.12 -22.12
C GLU A 14 -2.59 -8.03 -22.92
N ALA A 15 -3.53 -7.31 -22.29
CA ALA A 15 -3.69 -5.92 -22.60
C ALA A 15 -2.78 -5.16 -21.61
N SER A 16 -1.66 -4.63 -22.06
CA SER A 16 -0.79 -3.78 -21.24
C SER A 16 -1.61 -2.57 -20.78
N ILE A 17 -1.94 -2.53 -19.49
CA ILE A 17 -2.64 -1.39 -18.89
C ILE A 17 -1.69 -0.21 -18.92
N SER A 18 -2.01 0.82 -19.71
CA SER A 18 -1.21 2.02 -19.73
C SER A 18 -1.41 2.83 -18.44
N ARG A 19 -0.34 3.43 -17.96
CA ARG A 19 -0.38 4.32 -16.83
C ARG A 19 -1.36 5.46 -17.09
N PRO A 20 -2.25 5.81 -16.14
CA PRO A 20 -3.07 7.00 -16.22
C PRO A 20 -2.21 8.25 -16.45
N GLN A 21 -2.62 9.08 -17.39
CA GLN A 21 -1.89 10.31 -17.74
C GLN A 21 -2.51 11.50 -17.02
N PRO A 22 -1.70 12.41 -16.46
CA PRO A 22 -2.20 13.65 -15.86
C PRO A 22 -2.85 14.53 -16.93
N LYS A 23 -3.78 15.38 -16.49
CA LYS A 23 -4.32 16.45 -17.36
C LYS A 23 -3.19 17.43 -17.73
N VAL A 24 -3.35 18.09 -18.88
CA VAL A 24 -2.47 19.20 -19.26
C VAL A 24 -2.53 20.25 -18.14
N ASP A 25 -1.37 20.76 -17.72
CA ASP A 25 -1.21 21.73 -16.64
C ASP A 25 -1.49 21.20 -15.21
N ALA A 26 -1.67 19.89 -15.01
CA ALA A 26 -1.76 19.33 -13.68
C ALA A 26 -0.43 19.48 -12.91
N VAL A 27 -0.54 19.85 -11.65
CA VAL A 27 0.62 19.87 -10.74
C VAL A 27 0.94 18.42 -10.35
N MET A 28 2.15 17.98 -10.67
CA MET A 28 2.61 16.66 -10.29
C MET A 28 2.98 16.64 -8.81
N VAL A 29 2.59 15.56 -8.12
CA VAL A 29 2.80 15.38 -6.69
C VAL A 29 3.74 14.21 -6.47
N LYS A 30 4.87 14.46 -5.83
CA LYS A 30 5.74 13.40 -5.33
C LYS A 30 5.20 12.91 -3.99
N VAL A 31 5.01 11.61 -3.86
CA VAL A 31 4.61 10.96 -2.62
C VAL A 31 5.80 10.18 -2.07
N THR A 32 6.12 10.43 -0.80
CA THR A 32 7.19 9.73 -0.09
C THR A 32 6.65 9.04 1.16
N GLY A 33 7.34 8.00 1.60
CA GLY A 33 6.97 7.31 2.81
C GLY A 33 7.89 6.14 3.14
N SER A 34 7.59 5.52 4.28
CA SER A 34 8.26 4.32 4.78
C SER A 34 7.23 3.34 5.33
N CYS A 35 7.62 2.09 5.43
CA CYS A 35 6.86 1.05 6.10
C CYS A 35 7.83 0.16 6.87
N ASP A 36 7.51 -0.10 8.13
CA ASP A 36 8.22 -0.98 9.02
C ASP A 36 7.27 -2.02 9.60
N ILE A 37 7.78 -3.19 9.94
CA ILE A 37 7.05 -4.23 10.62
C ILE A 37 7.79 -4.67 11.87
N ASN A 38 7.06 -4.85 12.98
CA ASN A 38 7.59 -5.40 14.21
C ASN A 38 6.71 -6.57 14.67
N ILE A 39 7.34 -7.65 15.10
CA ILE A 39 6.67 -8.87 15.51
C ILE A 39 7.04 -9.17 16.97
N SER A 40 6.02 -9.33 17.79
CA SER A 40 6.13 -9.86 19.15
C SER A 40 5.42 -11.23 19.28
N ASP A 41 5.35 -11.76 20.48
CA ASP A 41 4.70 -13.03 20.72
C ASP A 41 3.21 -13.01 20.40
N GLU A 42 2.54 -11.89 20.66
CA GLU A 42 1.07 -11.78 20.59
C GLU A 42 0.59 -10.84 19.47
N ILE A 43 1.43 -9.93 19.01
CA ILE A 43 1.01 -8.90 18.04
C ILE A 43 2.02 -8.70 16.92
N ILE A 44 1.50 -8.26 15.79
CA ILE A 44 2.27 -7.69 14.68
C ILE A 44 1.90 -6.21 14.56
N THR A 45 2.90 -5.35 14.53
CA THR A 45 2.71 -3.91 14.32
C THR A 45 3.26 -3.54 12.95
N VAL A 46 2.43 -2.94 12.12
CA VAL A 46 2.86 -2.27 10.88
C VAL A 46 2.82 -0.77 11.14
N SER A 47 3.92 -0.11 10.92
CA SER A 47 4.07 1.34 11.13
C SER A 47 4.84 1.98 9.99
N GLY A 48 4.75 3.29 9.86
CA GLY A 48 5.48 4.05 8.87
C GLY A 48 5.12 5.52 8.90
N GLN A 49 5.72 6.25 7.98
CA GLN A 49 5.46 7.67 7.77
C GLN A 49 5.15 7.91 6.29
N THR A 50 4.31 8.87 6.00
CA THR A 50 4.05 9.32 4.63
C THR A 50 3.56 10.75 4.59
N ASP A 51 3.94 11.46 3.53
CA ASP A 51 3.49 12.82 3.22
C ASP A 51 2.17 12.88 2.41
N ILE A 52 1.49 11.75 2.24
CA ILE A 52 0.13 11.73 1.67
C ILE A 52 -0.76 12.68 2.47
N GLU A 53 -1.64 13.42 1.78
CA GLU A 53 -2.57 14.38 2.39
C GLU A 53 -3.43 13.74 3.50
N LYS A 54 -3.68 14.51 4.57
CA LYS A 54 -4.60 14.11 5.64
C LYS A 54 -6.02 13.96 5.08
N GLY A 55 -6.76 13.00 5.63
CA GLY A 55 -8.08 12.61 5.14
C GLY A 55 -8.04 11.53 4.06
N ALA A 56 -6.88 11.12 3.60
CA ALA A 56 -6.72 10.00 2.67
C ALA A 56 -7.12 8.68 3.32
N VAL A 57 -7.83 7.84 2.58
CA VAL A 57 -8.10 6.44 2.95
C VAL A 57 -6.88 5.60 2.59
N ILE A 58 -6.32 4.95 3.59
CA ILE A 58 -5.11 4.13 3.49
C ILE A 58 -5.42 2.70 3.94
N HIS A 59 -4.88 1.75 3.22
CA HIS A 59 -4.94 0.33 3.56
C HIS A 59 -3.58 -0.10 4.13
N VAL A 60 -3.61 -0.66 5.35
CA VAL A 60 -2.44 -1.22 6.02
C VAL A 60 -2.64 -2.72 6.13
N SER A 61 -1.67 -3.52 5.70
CA SER A 61 -1.81 -4.96 5.65
C SER A 61 -0.56 -5.72 6.04
N VAL A 62 -0.79 -6.97 6.46
CA VAL A 62 0.24 -7.99 6.67
C VAL A 62 0.06 -9.06 5.60
N VAL A 63 1.11 -9.35 4.87
CA VAL A 63 1.10 -10.24 3.70
C VAL A 63 2.08 -11.39 3.92
N SER A 64 1.66 -12.61 3.62
CA SER A 64 2.51 -13.81 3.73
C SER A 64 3.56 -13.90 2.62
N GLN A 65 4.49 -14.84 2.77
CA GLN A 65 5.47 -15.19 1.74
C GLN A 65 4.86 -15.63 0.40
N SER A 66 3.61 -16.10 0.39
CA SER A 66 2.88 -16.45 -0.84
C SER A 66 2.19 -15.27 -1.52
N GLY A 67 2.24 -14.08 -0.91
CA GLY A 67 1.55 -12.89 -1.40
C GLY A 67 0.10 -12.78 -0.95
N ALA A 68 -0.39 -13.68 -0.10
CA ALA A 68 -1.74 -13.59 0.44
C ALA A 68 -1.82 -12.56 1.57
N VAL A 69 -2.83 -11.70 1.54
CA VAL A 69 -3.15 -10.80 2.66
C VAL A 69 -3.70 -11.64 3.81
N ILE A 70 -3.01 -11.61 4.94
CA ILE A 70 -3.39 -12.35 6.15
C ILE A 70 -4.31 -11.51 7.03
N ASP A 71 -3.94 -10.25 7.21
CA ASP A 71 -4.68 -9.28 8.01
C ASP A 71 -4.58 -7.88 7.44
N HIS A 72 -5.58 -7.03 7.69
CA HIS A 72 -5.58 -5.66 7.20
C HIS A 72 -6.46 -4.74 8.02
N GLN A 73 -6.17 -3.44 7.92
CA GLN A 73 -7.01 -2.35 8.41
C GLN A 73 -7.11 -1.26 7.35
N ILE A 74 -8.29 -0.64 7.25
CA ILE A 74 -8.50 0.56 6.44
C ILE A 74 -8.64 1.72 7.40
N ILE A 75 -7.80 2.73 7.25
CA ILE A 75 -7.76 3.89 8.11
C ILE A 75 -7.92 5.17 7.30
N THR A 76 -8.41 6.22 7.94
CA THR A 76 -8.31 7.59 7.42
C THR A 76 -7.10 8.26 8.04
N LYS A 77 -6.19 8.73 7.21
CA LYS A 77 -4.95 9.36 7.67
C LYS A 77 -5.24 10.67 8.40
N ASP A 78 -4.82 10.80 9.65
CA ASP A 78 -4.96 11.99 10.48
C ASP A 78 -3.61 12.62 10.88
N SER A 79 -2.54 11.83 10.82
CA SER A 79 -1.16 12.26 11.09
C SER A 79 -0.20 11.72 10.03
N ASP A 80 1.04 12.17 10.04
CA ASP A 80 2.07 11.65 9.14
C ASP A 80 2.58 10.28 9.59
N ASP A 81 2.44 9.98 10.88
CA ASP A 81 2.72 8.67 11.45
C ASP A 81 1.51 7.75 11.29
N ILE A 82 1.77 6.55 10.77
CA ILE A 82 0.79 5.47 10.61
C ILE A 82 1.22 4.34 11.53
N LYS A 83 0.25 3.77 12.28
CA LYS A 83 0.47 2.60 13.10
C LYS A 83 -0.79 1.75 13.19
N CYS A 84 -0.67 0.50 12.77
CA CYS A 84 -1.73 -0.50 12.91
C CYS A 84 -1.19 -1.72 13.66
N VAL A 85 -2.02 -2.25 14.55
CA VAL A 85 -1.68 -3.42 15.38
C VAL A 85 -2.64 -4.55 15.02
N PHE A 86 -2.08 -5.74 14.80
CA PHE A 86 -2.79 -6.97 14.44
C PHE A 86 -2.51 -8.04 15.47
N GLU A 87 -3.54 -8.76 15.91
CA GLU A 87 -3.39 -9.89 16.81
C GLU A 87 -2.77 -11.10 16.07
N LYS A 88 -1.66 -11.61 16.60
CA LYS A 88 -0.99 -12.80 16.05
C LYS A 88 -1.63 -14.07 16.60
N THR A 89 -2.76 -14.47 16.00
CA THR A 89 -3.46 -15.71 16.40
C THR A 89 -2.96 -16.92 15.62
N GLN A 90 -3.04 -18.11 16.25
CA GLN A 90 -2.65 -19.37 15.62
C GLN A 90 -3.45 -19.63 14.33
N ASP A 91 -4.73 -19.32 14.32
CA ASP A 91 -5.61 -19.54 13.17
C ASP A 91 -5.19 -18.74 11.93
N LYS A 92 -4.69 -17.51 12.14
CA LYS A 92 -4.25 -16.66 11.04
C LYS A 92 -2.81 -16.91 10.61
N TYR A 93 -1.93 -17.18 11.56
CA TYR A 93 -0.48 -17.13 11.36
C TYR A 93 0.24 -18.46 11.57
N GLY A 94 -0.49 -19.51 12.00
CA GLY A 94 0.14 -20.79 12.40
C GLY A 94 0.99 -21.47 11.33
N ASP A 95 0.58 -21.37 10.06
CA ASP A 95 1.29 -21.95 8.92
C ASP A 95 2.16 -20.94 8.16
N ILE A 96 2.25 -19.71 8.66
CA ILE A 96 3.01 -18.63 8.03
C ILE A 96 4.44 -18.65 8.56
N SER A 97 5.42 -18.59 7.67
CA SER A 97 6.84 -18.53 8.04
C SER A 97 7.43 -17.14 7.98
N GLN A 98 6.93 -16.31 7.06
CA GLN A 98 7.42 -14.96 6.84
C GLN A 98 6.27 -14.02 6.49
N VAL A 99 6.40 -12.77 6.91
CA VAL A 99 5.44 -11.70 6.63
C VAL A 99 6.15 -10.42 6.22
N THR A 100 5.40 -9.62 5.43
CA THR A 100 5.79 -8.27 5.02
C THR A 100 4.63 -7.33 5.33
N GLY A 101 4.91 -6.18 5.93
CA GLY A 101 3.94 -5.11 6.14
C GLY A 101 3.83 -4.22 4.91
N TYR A 102 2.63 -3.76 4.61
CA TYR A 102 2.38 -2.81 3.53
C TYR A 102 1.50 -1.64 3.98
N ILE A 103 1.84 -0.45 3.52
CA ILE A 103 0.99 0.74 3.56
C ILE A 103 0.66 1.09 2.12
N THR A 104 -0.62 1.06 1.76
CA THR A 104 -1.09 1.23 0.38
C THR A 104 -2.08 2.39 0.28
N PHE A 105 -1.86 3.26 -0.69
CA PHE A 105 -2.73 4.37 -1.04
C PHE A 105 -3.19 4.21 -2.49
N ALA A 106 -4.50 4.11 -2.69
CA ALA A 106 -5.11 3.85 -3.99
C ALA A 106 -6.38 4.68 -4.19
N PRO A 107 -6.76 4.99 -5.46
CA PRO A 107 -7.90 5.88 -5.73
C PRO A 107 -9.23 5.34 -5.17
N SER A 108 -9.48 4.05 -5.32
CA SER A 108 -10.80 3.48 -4.96
C SER A 108 -10.75 2.01 -4.51
N ARG A 109 -9.60 1.36 -4.55
CA ARG A 109 -9.47 -0.09 -4.27
C ARG A 109 -9.92 -0.47 -2.86
N TYR A 110 -9.69 0.39 -1.88
CA TYR A 110 -9.96 0.12 -0.45
C TYR A 110 -11.03 1.05 0.13
N GLY A 111 -11.75 1.75 -0.71
CA GLY A 111 -12.76 2.74 -0.37
C GLY A 111 -12.61 4.00 -1.22
N LYS A 112 -13.70 4.73 -1.37
CA LYS A 112 -13.69 5.99 -2.11
C LYS A 112 -12.90 7.04 -1.33
N GLN A 113 -12.01 7.74 -2.00
CA GLN A 113 -11.33 8.92 -1.45
C GLN A 113 -12.28 10.13 -1.44
N SER A 114 -11.98 11.12 -0.61
CA SER A 114 -12.72 12.38 -0.60
C SER A 114 -12.42 13.22 -1.84
N ASP A 115 -13.31 14.16 -2.16
CA ASP A 115 -13.11 15.08 -3.29
C ASP A 115 -11.86 15.95 -3.08
N ALA A 116 -11.50 16.26 -1.84
CA ALA A 116 -10.27 16.97 -1.51
C ALA A 116 -9.03 16.16 -1.91
N ILE A 117 -9.00 14.86 -1.66
CA ILE A 117 -7.92 13.96 -2.07
C ILE A 117 -7.86 13.85 -3.59
N TYR A 118 -9.00 13.67 -4.26
CA TYR A 118 -9.03 13.64 -5.72
C TYR A 118 -8.60 14.96 -6.38
N SER A 119 -8.85 16.10 -5.73
CA SER A 119 -8.39 17.39 -6.26
C SER A 119 -6.87 17.54 -6.29
N VAL A 120 -6.17 16.87 -5.37
CA VAL A 120 -4.70 16.86 -5.30
C VAL A 120 -4.12 15.83 -6.26
N TYR A 121 -4.57 14.59 -6.16
CA TYR A 121 -3.91 13.45 -6.82
C TYR A 121 -4.53 13.06 -8.17
N GLY A 122 -5.72 13.58 -8.51
CA GLY A 122 -6.52 13.14 -9.65
C GLY A 122 -7.46 11.98 -9.30
N GLU A 123 -8.48 11.73 -10.12
CA GLU A 123 -9.48 10.67 -9.87
C GLU A 123 -8.89 9.25 -9.95
N LYS A 124 -7.85 9.08 -10.76
CA LYS A 124 -7.05 7.84 -10.89
C LYS A 124 -5.64 8.01 -10.33
N PHE A 125 -5.43 9.04 -9.51
CA PHE A 125 -4.12 9.43 -8.99
C PHE A 125 -3.08 9.73 -10.08
N GLU A 126 -3.54 10.16 -11.24
CA GLU A 126 -2.73 10.46 -12.41
C GLU A 126 -1.71 11.58 -12.19
N ASN A 127 -1.92 12.43 -11.17
CA ASN A 127 -1.01 13.51 -10.81
C ASN A 127 0.16 13.06 -9.91
N ILE A 128 0.24 11.78 -9.52
CA ILE A 128 1.36 11.28 -8.73
C ILE A 128 2.57 11.08 -9.64
N GLU A 129 3.73 11.59 -9.22
CA GLU A 129 5.00 11.35 -9.91
C GLU A 129 5.34 9.86 -9.91
N TYR A 130 5.98 9.40 -10.99
CA TYR A 130 6.43 8.01 -11.07
C TYR A 130 7.66 7.79 -10.20
N ASP A 131 7.57 6.79 -9.34
CA ASP A 131 8.68 6.20 -8.61
C ASP A 131 8.61 4.67 -8.78
N LYS A 132 9.64 4.08 -9.34
CA LYS A 132 9.69 2.63 -9.64
C LYS A 132 9.63 1.73 -8.40
N GLU A 133 9.95 2.26 -7.22
CA GLU A 133 10.00 1.50 -5.97
C GLU A 133 8.67 1.49 -5.23
N SER A 134 7.90 2.57 -5.38
CA SER A 134 6.67 2.78 -4.61
C SER A 134 5.41 2.98 -5.44
N VAL A 135 5.51 3.12 -6.77
CA VAL A 135 4.37 3.45 -7.63
C VAL A 135 4.13 2.35 -8.66
N VAL A 136 2.94 1.78 -8.59
CA VAL A 136 2.42 0.82 -9.58
C VAL A 136 1.06 1.31 -10.07
N TRP A 137 0.45 0.65 -11.06
CA TRP A 137 -0.90 0.97 -11.54
C TRP A 137 -1.63 -0.25 -12.04
N ASP A 138 -2.95 -0.17 -11.99
CA ASP A 138 -3.88 -1.14 -12.56
C ASP A 138 -5.10 -0.43 -13.17
N ASN A 139 -6.17 -1.16 -13.42
CA ASN A 139 -7.42 -0.60 -13.96
C ASN A 139 -8.08 0.45 -13.06
N SER A 140 -7.81 0.41 -11.75
CA SER A 140 -8.36 1.37 -10.78
C SER A 140 -7.60 2.71 -10.75
N GLY A 141 -6.36 2.72 -11.25
CA GLY A 141 -5.51 3.91 -11.29
C GLY A 141 -4.10 3.65 -10.77
N ILE A 142 -3.42 4.73 -10.38
CA ILE A 142 -2.09 4.67 -9.77
C ILE A 142 -2.22 4.30 -8.29
N ILE A 143 -1.35 3.41 -7.85
CA ILE A 143 -1.29 2.91 -6.48
C ILE A 143 0.09 3.22 -5.93
N VAL A 144 0.15 3.85 -4.76
CA VAL A 144 1.38 4.04 -3.99
C VAL A 144 1.47 2.93 -2.94
N LEU A 145 2.62 2.29 -2.86
CA LEU A 145 2.86 1.14 -2.01
C LEU A 145 4.20 1.27 -1.28
N PHE A 146 4.16 1.32 0.04
CA PHE A 146 5.35 1.24 0.88
C PHE A 146 5.39 -0.14 1.53
N ALA A 147 6.50 -0.84 1.35
CA ALA A 147 6.72 -2.18 1.88
C ALA A 147 7.79 -2.16 2.97
N SER A 148 7.58 -2.94 4.04
CA SER A 148 8.60 -3.21 5.05
C SER A 148 9.62 -4.23 4.54
N GLU A 149 10.67 -4.45 5.34
CA GLU A 149 11.42 -5.69 5.23
C GLU A 149 10.54 -6.91 5.51
N THR A 150 10.90 -8.05 4.92
CA THR A 150 10.25 -9.32 5.22
C THR A 150 10.88 -9.93 6.47
N LEU A 151 10.06 -10.24 7.46
CA LEU A 151 10.50 -10.82 8.72
C LEU A 151 9.99 -12.26 8.89
N SER A 152 10.78 -13.08 9.59
CA SER A 152 10.35 -14.40 10.06
C SER A 152 9.37 -14.24 11.22
N ILE A 153 8.28 -15.01 11.21
CA ILE A 153 7.22 -14.95 12.24
C ILE A 153 7.39 -16.01 13.34
N LYS A 154 8.35 -16.92 13.17
CA LYS A 154 8.66 -18.00 14.13
C LYS A 154 9.69 -17.56 15.15
#